data_2f20d3a9e6224d69026629508a9f9572
#
_entry.id   2f20d3a9e6224d69026629508a9f9572
#
_cell.length_a   1.000
_cell.length_b   1.000
_cell.length_c   1.000
_cell.angle_alpha   90.00
_cell.angle_beta   90.00
_cell.angle_gamma   90.00
#
_symmetry.space_group_name_H-M   'P 1'
#
loop_
_entity.id
_entity.type
_entity.pdbx_description
1 polymer ?
#
loop_
_entity_poly.entity_id
_entity_poly.type
_entity_poly.pdbx_seq_one_letter_code
_entity_poly.pdbx_strand_id
1 'polypeptide(L)'
;YVMFAFLIYIANVYTMHRARGTFEIIGMANQAVLPITTYLLLCLQDSKKELLLYHITKWFGMILIPGMIIYICSFFVNLPSLGIIQTHYGGDFYGEPCYNYLFYLKPITVGATGMFRFNGPLIEPGDLGCVSAFLLYATKFDFKRFKYLWAVLASLILTFSLAGYLLALFGYSAIMMTKNKFSSKKLLLGVLVFSAVIAFGTYYNGGDNYINHSILSRLQDDELA
;
A
#
# COMPACT_ATOMS: atom_id res chain seq x y z
N TYR A 1 13.59 -19.25 -17.92
CA TYR A 1 12.22 -18.69 -17.81
C TYR A 1 12.24 -17.22 -17.41
N VAL A 2 12.98 -16.83 -16.34
CA VAL A 2 13.01 -15.44 -15.85
C VAL A 2 13.57 -14.47 -16.91
N MET A 3 14.64 -14.86 -17.60
CA MET A 3 15.23 -14.05 -18.68
C MET A 3 14.24 -13.84 -19.85
N PHE A 4 13.47 -14.86 -20.17
CA PHE A 4 12.45 -14.78 -21.24
C PHE A 4 11.29 -13.87 -20.84
N ALA A 5 10.80 -13.97 -19.59
CA ALA A 5 9.78 -13.06 -19.06
C ALA A 5 10.28 -11.60 -19.03
N PHE A 6 11.55 -11.40 -18.70
CA PHE A 6 12.19 -10.09 -18.72
C PHE A 6 12.27 -9.50 -20.14
N LEU A 7 12.63 -10.31 -21.15
CA LEU A 7 12.65 -9.85 -22.55
C LEU A 7 11.26 -9.48 -23.05
N ILE A 8 10.23 -10.28 -22.71
CA ILE A 8 8.84 -9.96 -23.05
C ILE A 8 8.41 -8.64 -22.39
N TYR A 9 8.77 -8.44 -21.12
CA TYR A 9 8.45 -7.19 -20.42
C TYR A 9 9.10 -5.98 -21.08
N ILE A 10 10.40 -6.04 -21.42
CA ILE A 10 11.10 -4.96 -22.13
C ILE A 10 10.45 -4.69 -23.49
N ALA A 11 10.10 -5.75 -24.24
CA ALA A 11 9.43 -5.59 -25.53
C ALA A 11 8.06 -4.88 -25.38
N ASN A 12 7.28 -5.24 -24.34
CA ASN A 12 6.02 -4.57 -24.03
C ASN A 12 6.21 -3.09 -23.68
N VAL A 13 7.18 -2.77 -22.82
CA VAL A 13 7.50 -1.39 -22.44
C VAL A 13 7.90 -0.59 -23.68
N TYR A 14 8.75 -1.14 -24.53
CA TYR A 14 9.16 -0.50 -25.79
C TYR A 14 7.97 -0.22 -26.71
N THR A 15 7.10 -1.20 -26.90
CA THR A 15 5.92 -1.05 -27.79
C THR A 15 4.93 -0.03 -27.24
N MET A 16 4.70 0.00 -25.92
CA MET A 16 3.82 0.99 -25.30
C MET A 16 4.33 2.43 -25.45
N HIS A 17 5.63 2.66 -25.24
CA HIS A 17 6.23 3.98 -25.42
C HIS A 17 6.21 4.42 -26.88
N ARG A 18 6.49 3.52 -27.82
CA ARG A 18 6.41 3.80 -29.25
C ARG A 18 5.00 4.18 -29.69
N ALA A 19 3.99 3.50 -29.18
CA ALA A 19 2.58 3.77 -29.49
C ALA A 19 2.10 5.14 -28.99
N ARG A 20 2.67 5.64 -27.89
CA ARG A 20 2.34 6.95 -27.29
C ARG A 20 3.11 8.12 -27.90
N GLY A 21 4.06 7.88 -28.83
CA GLY A 21 4.91 8.92 -29.42
C GLY A 21 5.89 9.59 -28.45
N THR A 22 5.92 9.16 -27.18
CA THR A 22 6.81 9.69 -26.13
C THR A 22 7.99 8.76 -25.97
N PHE A 23 9.04 8.99 -26.73
CA PHE A 23 10.29 8.25 -26.59
C PHE A 23 11.16 8.93 -25.53
N GLU A 24 10.79 8.79 -24.27
CA GLU A 24 11.60 9.24 -23.15
C GLU A 24 12.51 8.11 -22.66
N ILE A 25 13.80 8.20 -23.02
CA ILE A 25 14.81 7.24 -22.57
C ILE A 25 14.82 7.10 -21.04
N ILE A 26 14.58 8.21 -20.32
CA ILE A 26 14.51 8.24 -18.86
C ILE A 26 13.29 7.44 -18.37
N GLY A 27 12.13 7.58 -18.99
CA GLY A 27 10.92 6.82 -18.64
C GLY A 27 11.10 5.32 -18.89
N MET A 28 11.73 4.94 -20.00
CA MET A 28 12.08 3.55 -20.28
C MET A 28 13.08 2.98 -19.28
N ALA A 29 14.12 3.74 -18.92
CA ALA A 29 15.10 3.34 -17.92
C ALA A 29 14.45 3.11 -16.56
N ASN A 30 13.59 4.03 -16.11
CA ASN A 30 12.85 3.88 -14.86
C ASN A 30 11.95 2.64 -14.82
N GLN A 31 11.28 2.33 -15.94
CA GLN A 31 10.44 1.14 -16.02
C GLN A 31 11.27 -0.16 -16.07
N ALA A 32 12.51 -0.12 -16.57
CA ALA A 32 13.40 -1.27 -16.58
C ALA A 32 14.03 -1.55 -15.20
N VAL A 33 14.10 -0.56 -14.31
CA VAL A 33 14.70 -0.72 -12.97
C VAL A 33 13.98 -1.80 -12.16
N LEU A 34 12.65 -1.83 -12.17
CA LEU A 34 11.87 -2.79 -11.38
C LEU A 34 12.14 -4.27 -11.80
N PRO A 35 12.06 -4.66 -13.07
CA PRO A 35 12.34 -6.03 -13.46
C PRO A 35 13.83 -6.41 -13.32
N ILE A 36 14.76 -5.47 -13.51
CA ILE A 36 16.20 -5.71 -13.28
C ILE A 36 16.44 -5.99 -11.80
N THR A 37 15.91 -5.16 -10.91
CA THR A 37 16.04 -5.36 -9.46
C THR A 37 15.37 -6.64 -9.02
N THR A 38 14.20 -6.98 -9.56
CA THR A 38 13.52 -8.25 -9.28
C THR A 38 14.37 -9.44 -9.72
N TYR A 39 14.96 -9.40 -10.92
CA TYR A 39 15.87 -10.45 -11.39
C TYR A 39 17.08 -10.61 -10.48
N LEU A 40 17.75 -9.52 -10.13
CA LEU A 40 18.90 -9.54 -9.23
C LEU A 40 18.53 -10.10 -7.85
N LEU A 41 17.36 -9.74 -7.32
CA LEU A 41 16.83 -10.28 -6.06
C LEU A 41 16.59 -11.79 -6.14
N LEU A 42 16.05 -12.28 -7.25
CA LEU A 42 15.84 -13.72 -7.47
C LEU A 42 17.15 -14.50 -7.53
N CYS A 43 18.23 -13.88 -8.03
CA CYS A 43 19.56 -14.50 -8.12
C CYS A 43 20.32 -14.51 -6.78
N LEU A 44 19.87 -13.77 -5.76
CA LEU A 44 20.53 -13.77 -4.44
C LEU A 44 20.35 -15.12 -3.73
N GLN A 45 21.33 -15.49 -2.91
CA GLN A 45 21.20 -16.60 -1.97
C GLN A 45 20.09 -16.32 -0.93
N ASP A 46 19.41 -17.35 -0.46
CA ASP A 46 18.27 -17.20 0.44
C ASP A 46 18.64 -16.50 1.75
N SER A 47 19.83 -16.72 2.29
CA SER A 47 20.33 -16.00 3.47
C SER A 47 20.45 -14.49 3.24
N LYS A 48 20.88 -14.09 2.03
CA LYS A 48 21.00 -12.68 1.66
C LYS A 48 19.63 -12.04 1.39
N LYS A 49 18.68 -12.80 0.81
CA LYS A 49 17.29 -12.35 0.66
C LYS A 49 16.65 -12.03 2.00
N GLU A 50 16.88 -12.88 2.98
CA GLU A 50 16.33 -12.72 4.33
C GLU A 50 16.94 -11.50 5.05
N LEU A 51 18.25 -11.30 4.92
CA LEU A 51 18.93 -10.11 5.44
C LEU A 51 18.42 -8.83 4.77
N LEU A 52 18.25 -8.86 3.45
CA LEU A 52 17.69 -7.74 2.69
C LEU A 52 16.27 -7.41 3.15
N LEU A 53 15.40 -8.43 3.28
CA LEU A 53 14.05 -8.26 3.77
C LEU A 53 14.01 -7.65 5.18
N TYR A 54 14.95 -8.06 6.06
CA TYR A 54 15.11 -7.47 7.38
C TYR A 54 15.42 -5.96 7.28
N HIS A 55 16.38 -5.58 6.44
CA HIS A 55 16.75 -4.17 6.27
C HIS A 55 15.63 -3.35 5.64
N ILE A 56 14.95 -3.87 4.62
CA ILE A 56 13.79 -3.20 3.99
C ILE A 56 12.72 -2.95 5.05
N THR A 57 12.33 -3.98 5.80
CA THR A 57 11.28 -3.86 6.83
C THR A 57 11.68 -2.88 7.92
N LYS A 58 12.96 -2.90 8.32
CA LYS A 58 13.51 -1.98 9.32
C LYS A 58 13.42 -0.53 8.84
N TRP A 59 13.99 -0.23 7.68
CA TRP A 59 14.03 1.14 7.16
C TRP A 59 12.63 1.66 6.85
N PHE A 60 11.79 0.83 6.24
CA PHE A 60 10.41 1.20 5.96
C PHE A 60 9.63 1.51 7.24
N GLY A 61 9.73 0.64 8.25
CA GLY A 61 9.09 0.90 9.54
C GLY A 61 9.65 2.14 10.25
N MET A 62 10.96 2.40 10.15
CA MET A 62 11.57 3.62 10.72
C MET A 62 11.05 4.90 10.04
N ILE A 63 10.74 4.87 8.75
CA ILE A 63 10.14 5.99 8.01
C ILE A 63 8.67 6.17 8.39
N LEU A 64 7.94 5.07 8.57
CA LEU A 64 6.51 5.12 8.89
C LEU A 64 6.22 5.67 10.29
N ILE A 65 7.08 5.40 11.29
CA ILE A 65 6.87 5.85 12.66
C ILE A 65 6.71 7.38 12.76
N PRO A 66 7.68 8.21 12.31
CA PRO A 66 7.51 9.65 12.35
C PRO A 66 6.34 10.12 11.48
N GLY A 67 6.09 9.48 10.34
CA GLY A 67 4.92 9.76 9.51
C GLY A 67 3.60 9.58 10.25
N MET A 68 3.43 8.47 10.98
CA MET A 68 2.24 8.21 11.79
C MET A 68 2.09 9.19 12.95
N ILE A 69 3.19 9.58 13.60
CA ILE A 69 3.17 10.60 14.66
C ILE A 69 2.67 11.93 14.09
N ILE A 70 3.23 12.37 12.97
CA ILE A 70 2.82 13.61 12.29
C ILE A 70 1.35 13.52 11.86
N TYR A 71 0.94 12.41 11.30
CA TYR A 71 -0.44 12.16 10.91
C TYR A 71 -1.40 12.35 12.09
N ILE A 72 -1.12 11.68 13.21
CA ILE A 72 -1.95 11.79 14.42
C ILE A 72 -1.94 13.23 14.98
N CYS A 73 -0.77 13.86 15.08
CA CYS A 73 -0.65 15.23 15.56
C CYS A 73 -1.40 16.22 14.65
N SER A 74 -1.48 15.95 13.35
CA SER A 74 -2.17 16.84 12.40
C SER A 74 -3.69 16.95 12.60
N PHE A 75 -4.29 16.09 13.42
CA PHE A 75 -5.70 16.21 13.82
C PHE A 75 -5.91 17.21 14.95
N PHE A 76 -4.87 17.47 15.74
CA PHE A 76 -4.97 18.28 16.95
C PHE A 76 -4.28 19.64 16.80
N VAL A 77 -3.26 19.74 15.95
CA VAL A 77 -2.42 20.92 15.80
C VAL A 77 -2.14 21.19 14.32
N ASN A 78 -2.20 22.46 13.93
CA ASN A 78 -1.73 22.89 12.62
C ASN A 78 -0.19 22.87 12.59
N LEU A 79 0.37 21.82 12.00
CA LEU A 79 1.81 21.65 11.86
C LEU A 79 2.34 22.47 10.67
N PRO A 80 3.53 23.08 10.79
CA PRO A 80 4.17 23.74 9.64
C PRO A 80 4.59 22.68 8.61
N SER A 81 4.19 22.86 7.35
CA SER A 81 4.61 22.02 6.25
C SER A 81 5.90 22.50 5.61
N LEU A 82 6.63 21.61 4.95
CA LEU A 82 7.82 21.95 4.14
C LEU A 82 7.46 22.60 2.81
N GLY A 83 6.18 22.69 2.49
CA GLY A 83 5.65 23.25 1.25
C GLY A 83 4.53 22.38 0.67
N ILE A 84 4.05 22.79 -0.50
CA ILE A 84 3.01 22.07 -1.22
C ILE A 84 3.66 21.31 -2.38
N ILE A 85 3.35 20.03 -2.48
CA ILE A 85 3.74 19.20 -3.61
C ILE A 85 2.48 18.94 -4.44
N GLN A 86 2.58 19.18 -5.75
CA GLN A 86 1.54 18.77 -6.69
C GLN A 86 1.85 17.35 -7.12
N THR A 87 0.94 16.44 -6.83
CA THR A 87 1.08 15.04 -7.22
C THR A 87 0.62 14.88 -8.66
N HIS A 88 1.42 14.21 -9.49
CA HIS A 88 1.04 13.89 -10.87
C HIS A 88 0.73 12.39 -10.93
N TYR A 89 -0.50 12.04 -11.23
CA TYR A 89 -0.85 10.71 -11.71
C TYR A 89 -0.63 10.66 -13.22
N GLY A 90 -0.03 9.60 -13.73
CA GLY A 90 0.38 9.48 -15.13
C GLY A 90 -0.70 9.93 -16.13
N GLY A 91 -0.32 10.80 -17.07
CA GLY A 91 -1.18 11.46 -18.03
C GLY A 91 -1.56 12.87 -17.59
N ASP A 92 -2.67 13.41 -18.13
CA ASP A 92 -3.16 14.75 -17.83
C ASP A 92 -3.91 14.87 -16.49
N PHE A 93 -3.93 13.81 -15.69
CA PHE A 93 -4.52 13.83 -14.36
C PHE A 93 -3.55 14.46 -13.37
N TYR A 94 -3.83 15.69 -13.00
CA TYR A 94 -3.20 16.33 -11.84
C TYR A 94 -3.80 15.72 -10.57
N GLY A 95 -2.98 15.05 -9.80
CA GLY A 95 -3.37 14.63 -8.46
C GLY A 95 -3.63 15.83 -7.55
N GLU A 96 -4.34 15.61 -6.45
CA GLU A 96 -4.61 16.67 -5.49
C GLU A 96 -3.31 17.22 -4.88
N PRO A 97 -3.20 18.56 -4.73
CA PRO A 97 -2.05 19.15 -4.06
C PRO A 97 -2.00 18.69 -2.60
N CYS A 98 -0.80 18.38 -2.12
CA CYS A 98 -0.56 17.87 -0.77
C CYS A 98 0.42 18.73 0.00
N TYR A 99 0.16 18.96 1.29
CA TYR A 99 1.16 19.48 2.22
C TYR A 99 2.23 18.40 2.47
N ASN A 100 3.49 18.76 2.30
CA ASN A 100 4.63 17.88 2.54
C ASN A 100 5.14 18.00 3.97
N TYR A 101 5.09 16.91 4.72
CA TYR A 101 5.68 16.78 6.07
C TYR A 101 6.86 15.80 6.09
N LEU A 102 7.54 15.61 4.97
CA LEU A 102 8.66 14.71 4.74
C LEU A 102 8.26 13.21 4.74
N PHE A 103 7.67 12.74 5.83
CA PHE A 103 7.26 11.33 6.02
C PHE A 103 5.75 11.12 5.91
N TYR A 104 5.01 12.17 5.63
CA TYR A 104 3.56 12.16 5.45
C TYR A 104 3.14 13.24 4.47
N LEU A 105 2.33 12.88 3.51
CA LEU A 105 1.72 13.80 2.55
C LEU A 105 0.24 13.98 2.93
N LYS A 106 -0.13 15.19 3.35
CA LYS A 106 -1.52 15.51 3.72
C LYS A 106 -2.22 16.17 2.55
N PRO A 107 -3.27 15.58 1.96
CA PRO A 107 -4.06 16.24 0.94
C PRO A 107 -4.59 17.60 1.43
N ILE A 108 -4.62 18.61 0.55
CA ILE A 108 -5.16 19.94 0.90
C ILE A 108 -6.69 19.89 0.90
N THR A 109 -7.26 19.18 -0.08
CA THR A 109 -8.70 18.95 -0.16
C THR A 109 -9.04 17.67 0.56
N VAL A 110 -10.03 17.77 1.43
CA VAL A 110 -10.61 16.59 2.05
C VAL A 110 -11.63 16.06 1.06
N GLY A 111 -11.42 14.88 0.51
CA GLY A 111 -12.42 14.22 -0.33
C GLY A 111 -13.78 14.12 0.39
N ALA A 112 -14.80 13.63 -0.28
CA ALA A 112 -16.17 13.52 0.23
C ALA A 112 -16.31 12.85 1.61
N THR A 113 -15.27 12.13 2.05
CA THR A 113 -15.23 11.40 3.33
C THR A 113 -14.94 12.26 4.56
N GLY A 114 -14.55 13.51 4.40
CA GLY A 114 -14.24 14.41 5.55
C GLY A 114 -13.01 14.01 6.38
N MET A 115 -12.34 12.89 6.09
CA MET A 115 -11.19 12.41 6.86
C MET A 115 -9.97 12.13 5.97
N PHE A 116 -8.80 12.48 6.50
CA PHE A 116 -7.52 12.16 5.86
C PHE A 116 -7.14 10.71 6.15
N ARG A 117 -6.72 9.99 5.12
CA ARG A 117 -6.16 8.64 5.25
C ARG A 117 -4.65 8.73 5.34
N PHE A 118 -4.03 7.82 6.08
CA PHE A 118 -2.57 7.78 6.16
C PHE A 118 -1.97 7.19 4.89
N ASN A 119 -1.19 7.97 4.17
CA ASN A 119 -0.46 7.53 2.99
C ASN A 119 1.07 7.44 3.21
N GLY A 120 1.54 7.85 4.40
CA GLY A 120 2.97 7.89 4.70
C GLY A 120 3.74 8.76 3.70
N PRO A 121 4.90 8.26 3.22
CA PRO A 121 5.67 8.94 2.18
C PRO A 121 5.16 8.67 0.76
N LEU A 122 4.13 7.86 0.60
CA LEU A 122 3.53 7.53 -0.70
C LEU A 122 2.40 8.51 -1.03
N ILE A 123 2.09 8.62 -2.32
CA ILE A 123 1.05 9.52 -2.80
C ILE A 123 -0.33 8.98 -2.42
N GLU A 124 -0.53 7.67 -2.58
CA GLU A 124 -1.82 7.03 -2.31
C GLU A 124 -1.81 6.15 -1.06
N PRO A 125 -2.84 6.25 -0.20
CA PRO A 125 -3.01 5.33 0.92
C PRO A 125 -3.17 3.88 0.48
N GLY A 126 -3.74 3.65 -0.73
CA GLY A 126 -3.92 2.33 -1.32
C GLY A 126 -2.59 1.62 -1.56
N ASP A 127 -1.62 2.34 -2.13
CA ASP A 127 -0.27 1.83 -2.39
C ASP A 127 0.44 1.46 -1.09
N LEU A 128 0.35 2.33 -0.08
CA LEU A 128 0.92 2.04 1.23
C LEU A 128 0.29 0.79 1.85
N GLY A 129 -1.03 0.64 1.72
CA GLY A 129 -1.76 -0.55 2.17
C GLY A 129 -1.26 -1.82 1.50
N CYS A 130 -1.09 -1.81 0.18
CA CYS A 130 -0.58 -2.94 -0.59
C CYS A 130 0.87 -3.27 -0.22
N VAL A 131 1.77 -2.29 -0.18
CA VAL A 131 3.18 -2.50 0.20
C VAL A 131 3.28 -3.06 1.62
N SER A 132 2.50 -2.52 2.56
CA SER A 132 2.47 -3.01 3.94
C SER A 132 1.98 -4.45 4.03
N ALA A 133 0.93 -4.81 3.28
CA ALA A 133 0.41 -6.17 3.22
C ALA A 133 1.45 -7.15 2.64
N PHE A 134 2.16 -6.76 1.57
CA PHE A 134 3.23 -7.58 1.00
C PHE A 134 4.40 -7.78 1.96
N LEU A 135 4.82 -6.76 2.71
CA LEU A 135 5.87 -6.88 3.72
C LEU A 135 5.45 -7.80 4.87
N LEU A 136 4.21 -7.71 5.33
CA LEU A 136 3.65 -8.62 6.32
C LEU A 136 3.68 -10.08 5.83
N TYR A 137 3.27 -10.31 4.58
CA TYR A 137 3.33 -11.62 3.95
C TYR A 137 4.76 -12.13 3.78
N ALA A 138 5.66 -11.33 3.21
CA ALA A 138 7.05 -11.70 2.95
C ALA A 138 7.81 -12.07 4.24
N THR A 139 7.53 -11.37 5.34
CA THR A 139 8.08 -11.66 6.67
C THR A 139 7.35 -12.77 7.41
N LYS A 140 6.35 -13.40 6.78
CA LYS A 140 5.50 -14.47 7.36
C LYS A 140 4.84 -14.06 8.67
N PHE A 141 4.54 -12.77 8.85
CA PHE A 141 4.00 -12.18 10.09
C PHE A 141 4.85 -12.50 11.33
N ASP A 142 6.17 -12.60 11.17
CA ASP A 142 7.07 -12.87 12.29
C ASP A 142 7.47 -11.57 13.01
N PHE A 143 6.60 -11.09 13.89
CA PHE A 143 6.80 -9.88 14.69
C PHE A 143 7.94 -10.01 15.72
N LYS A 144 8.33 -11.23 16.08
CA LYS A 144 9.44 -11.44 17.03
C LYS A 144 10.78 -11.14 16.37
N ARG A 145 10.95 -11.60 15.15
CA ARG A 145 12.16 -11.40 14.35
C ARG A 145 12.21 -9.99 13.76
N PHE A 146 11.10 -9.50 13.24
CA PHE A 146 10.98 -8.21 12.54
C PHE A 146 10.23 -7.20 13.43
N LYS A 147 10.94 -6.60 14.41
CA LYS A 147 10.32 -5.70 15.40
C LYS A 147 9.58 -4.50 14.77
N TYR A 148 10.11 -3.96 13.66
CA TYR A 148 9.49 -2.84 12.95
C TYR A 148 8.21 -3.21 12.20
N LEU A 149 7.88 -4.49 12.13
CA LEU A 149 6.66 -4.99 11.50
C LEU A 149 5.39 -4.48 12.21
N TRP A 150 5.48 -4.13 13.49
CA TRP A 150 4.39 -3.47 14.20
C TRP A 150 4.05 -2.10 13.61
N ALA A 151 5.06 -1.33 13.18
CA ALA A 151 4.82 -0.05 12.51
C ALA A 151 4.18 -0.26 11.13
N VAL A 152 4.59 -1.31 10.41
CA VAL A 152 4.00 -1.69 9.12
C VAL A 152 2.53 -2.11 9.30
N LEU A 153 2.21 -2.89 10.33
CA LEU A 153 0.83 -3.27 10.63
C LEU A 153 -0.01 -2.05 11.02
N ALA A 154 0.51 -1.19 11.88
CA ALA A 154 -0.17 0.04 12.28
C ALA A 154 -0.43 0.96 11.08
N SER A 155 0.56 1.11 10.19
CA SER A 155 0.37 1.89 8.96
C SER A 155 -0.70 1.29 8.06
N LEU A 156 -0.73 -0.03 7.87
CA LEU A 156 -1.77 -0.72 7.12
C LEU A 156 -3.17 -0.39 7.67
N ILE A 157 -3.35 -0.44 8.98
CA ILE A 157 -4.63 -0.10 9.62
C ILE A 157 -5.02 1.36 9.33
N LEU A 158 -4.08 2.30 9.44
CA LEU A 158 -4.33 3.73 9.23
C LEU A 158 -4.53 4.13 7.76
N THR A 159 -4.18 3.27 6.80
CA THR A 159 -4.44 3.55 5.38
C THR A 159 -5.91 3.48 5.02
N PHE A 160 -6.73 2.77 5.80
CA PHE A 160 -8.13 2.45 5.45
C PHE A 160 -8.26 1.92 4.01
N SER A 161 -7.31 1.07 3.61
CA SER A 161 -7.27 0.46 2.28
C SER A 161 -7.90 -0.92 2.30
N LEU A 162 -9.08 -1.06 1.65
CA LEU A 162 -9.73 -2.36 1.52
C LEU A 162 -8.82 -3.38 0.80
N ALA A 163 -8.16 -2.95 -0.28
CA ALA A 163 -7.23 -3.81 -1.02
C ALA A 163 -6.06 -4.27 -0.13
N GLY A 164 -5.48 -3.36 0.68
CA GLY A 164 -4.43 -3.70 1.63
C GLY A 164 -4.89 -4.73 2.67
N TYR A 165 -6.09 -4.56 3.22
CA TYR A 165 -6.65 -5.50 4.20
C TYR A 165 -6.90 -6.87 3.60
N LEU A 166 -7.49 -6.94 2.40
CA LEU A 166 -7.74 -8.19 1.69
C LEU A 166 -6.42 -8.90 1.37
N LEU A 167 -5.42 -8.20 0.85
CA LEU A 167 -4.10 -8.77 0.57
C LEU A 167 -3.43 -9.31 1.83
N ALA A 168 -3.50 -8.60 2.96
CA ALA A 168 -2.96 -9.07 4.22
C ALA A 168 -3.69 -10.32 4.73
N LEU A 169 -5.02 -10.36 4.61
CA LEU A 169 -5.83 -11.51 4.98
C LEU A 169 -5.52 -12.74 4.11
N PHE A 170 -5.43 -12.56 2.80
CA PHE A 170 -5.05 -13.63 1.87
C PHE A 170 -3.63 -14.12 2.14
N GLY A 171 -2.68 -13.20 2.35
CA GLY A 171 -1.30 -13.56 2.68
C GLY A 171 -1.19 -14.33 3.98
N TYR A 172 -1.91 -13.92 5.02
CA TYR A 172 -1.96 -14.64 6.29
C TYR A 172 -2.57 -16.03 6.13
N SER A 173 -3.69 -16.15 5.40
CA SER A 173 -4.37 -17.42 5.13
C SER A 173 -3.44 -18.39 4.36
N ALA A 174 -2.74 -17.90 3.34
CA ALA A 174 -1.80 -18.71 2.57
C ALA A 174 -0.66 -19.28 3.46
N ILE A 175 -0.11 -18.47 4.36
CA ILE A 175 0.93 -18.92 5.30
C ILE A 175 0.38 -19.96 6.28
N MET A 176 -0.85 -19.79 6.76
CA MET A 176 -1.47 -20.76 7.65
C MET A 176 -1.73 -22.10 6.96
N MET A 177 -2.10 -22.07 5.69
CA MET A 177 -2.27 -23.29 4.88
C MET A 177 -0.93 -24.03 4.71
N THR A 178 0.14 -23.34 4.37
CA THR A 178 1.47 -23.96 4.16
C THR A 178 2.07 -24.55 5.44
N LYS A 179 1.72 -23.99 6.60
CA LYS A 179 2.21 -24.50 7.90
C LYS A 179 1.38 -25.63 8.50
N ASN A 180 0.40 -26.17 7.78
CA ASN A 180 -0.60 -27.13 8.31
C ASN A 180 -1.27 -26.68 9.63
N LYS A 181 -1.27 -25.37 9.90
CA LYS A 181 -1.91 -24.74 11.05
C LYS A 181 -3.23 -24.09 10.69
N PHE A 182 -3.78 -24.50 9.55
CA PHE A 182 -5.06 -23.99 9.08
C PHE A 182 -6.16 -24.44 10.05
N SER A 183 -6.64 -23.51 10.83
CA SER A 183 -7.81 -23.71 11.66
C SER A 183 -8.99 -23.03 10.96
N SER A 184 -9.90 -23.81 10.44
CA SER A 184 -11.16 -23.31 9.85
C SER A 184 -11.90 -22.35 10.79
N LYS A 185 -11.79 -22.58 12.11
CA LYS A 185 -12.36 -21.69 13.13
C LYS A 185 -11.73 -20.28 13.12
N LYS A 186 -10.41 -20.17 12.94
CA LYS A 186 -9.72 -18.86 12.88
C LYS A 186 -10.04 -18.12 11.58
N LEU A 187 -10.12 -18.84 10.47
CA LEU A 187 -10.53 -18.25 9.19
C LEU A 187 -11.97 -17.75 9.30
N LEU A 188 -12.89 -18.60 9.82
CA LEU A 188 -14.27 -18.22 10.02
C LEU A 188 -14.40 -17.00 10.91
N LEU A 189 -13.62 -16.93 12.01
CA LEU A 189 -13.58 -15.75 12.87
C LEU A 189 -13.12 -14.50 12.11
N GLY A 190 -12.07 -14.62 11.29
CA GLY A 190 -11.60 -13.51 10.45
C GLY A 190 -12.65 -13.03 9.46
N VAL A 191 -13.33 -13.95 8.78
CA VAL A 191 -14.44 -13.64 7.87
C VAL A 191 -15.62 -13.00 8.62
N LEU A 192 -15.98 -13.51 9.79
CA LEU A 192 -17.05 -12.94 10.62
C LEU A 192 -16.71 -11.50 11.08
N VAL A 193 -15.50 -11.26 11.56
CA VAL A 193 -15.06 -9.91 11.95
C VAL A 193 -15.09 -8.97 10.74
N PHE A 194 -14.60 -9.41 9.60
CA PHE A 194 -14.61 -8.60 8.36
C PHE A 194 -16.05 -8.30 7.91
N SER A 195 -16.92 -9.31 7.91
CA SER A 195 -18.35 -9.14 7.56
C SER A 195 -19.05 -8.21 8.55
N ALA A 196 -18.73 -8.30 9.84
CA ALA A 196 -19.28 -7.41 10.87
C ALA A 196 -18.83 -5.94 10.66
N VAL A 197 -17.58 -5.71 10.27
CA VAL A 197 -17.08 -4.35 9.94
C VAL A 197 -17.80 -3.80 8.72
N ILE A 198 -18.01 -4.62 7.67
CA ILE A 198 -18.77 -4.20 6.48
C ILE A 198 -20.22 -3.91 6.87
N ALA A 199 -20.89 -4.82 7.57
CA ALA A 199 -22.26 -4.63 8.00
C ALA A 199 -22.42 -3.38 8.89
N PHE A 200 -21.51 -3.17 9.83
CA PHE A 200 -21.50 -1.97 10.65
C PHE A 200 -21.32 -0.71 9.78
N GLY A 201 -20.38 -0.70 8.84
CA GLY A 201 -20.19 0.41 7.91
C GLY A 201 -21.43 0.69 7.05
N THR A 202 -22.17 -0.37 6.63
CA THR A 202 -23.34 -0.21 5.78
C THR A 202 -24.55 0.30 6.55
N TYR A 203 -24.75 -0.16 7.79
CA TYR A 203 -26.01 0.11 8.54
C TYR A 203 -25.88 1.20 9.61
N TYR A 204 -24.67 1.43 10.15
CA TYR A 204 -24.47 2.43 11.18
C TYR A 204 -24.76 3.84 10.63
N ASN A 205 -25.57 4.59 11.32
CA ASN A 205 -25.99 5.95 10.96
C ASN A 205 -26.62 6.07 9.55
N GLY A 206 -27.40 5.04 9.14
CA GLY A 206 -28.03 5.02 7.81
C GLY A 206 -27.05 4.96 6.63
N GLY A 207 -25.84 4.49 6.87
CA GLY A 207 -24.77 4.45 5.86
C GLY A 207 -23.92 5.73 5.79
N ASP A 208 -24.34 6.80 6.46
CA ASP A 208 -23.55 8.03 6.54
C ASP A 208 -22.48 7.91 7.63
N ASN A 209 -21.44 7.18 7.33
CA ASN A 209 -20.31 6.96 8.24
C ASN A 209 -19.01 6.79 7.49
N TYR A 210 -17.91 6.98 8.23
CA TYR A 210 -16.57 6.94 7.68
C TYR A 210 -16.19 5.62 6.99
N ILE A 211 -16.64 4.48 7.53
CA ILE A 211 -16.33 3.17 6.95
C ILE A 211 -16.98 3.03 5.57
N ASN A 212 -18.25 3.44 5.45
CA ASN A 212 -18.95 3.41 4.18
C ASN A 212 -18.26 4.34 3.16
N HIS A 213 -18.05 5.59 3.52
CA HIS A 213 -17.45 6.57 2.60
C HIS A 213 -16.00 6.26 2.22
N SER A 214 -15.18 5.71 3.12
CA SER A 214 -13.75 5.49 2.86
C SER A 214 -13.43 4.13 2.25
N ILE A 215 -14.26 3.12 2.50
CA ILE A 215 -14.00 1.73 2.14
C ILE A 215 -15.00 1.20 1.12
N LEU A 216 -16.29 1.45 1.32
CA LEU A 216 -17.37 0.83 0.54
C LEU A 216 -17.85 1.69 -0.63
N SER A 217 -17.78 3.02 -0.57
CA SER A 217 -18.24 3.92 -1.65
C SER A 217 -17.55 3.64 -2.98
N ARG A 218 -16.30 3.19 -2.95
CA ARG A 218 -15.57 2.79 -4.17
C ARG A 218 -16.15 1.57 -4.88
N LEU A 219 -17.00 0.77 -4.20
CA LEU A 219 -17.72 -0.34 -4.84
C LEU A 219 -19.01 0.12 -5.52
N GLN A 220 -19.47 1.35 -5.21
CA GLN A 220 -20.71 1.90 -5.77
C GLN A 220 -20.47 2.84 -6.95
N ASP A 221 -19.31 3.49 -7.01
CA ASP A 221 -18.99 4.43 -8.10
C ASP A 221 -18.75 3.73 -9.45
N ASP A 222 -18.44 2.43 -9.47
CA ASP A 222 -18.25 1.65 -10.70
C ASP A 222 -19.57 1.24 -11.39
N GLU A 223 -20.73 1.42 -10.73
CA GLU A 223 -22.04 1.13 -11.35
C GLU A 223 -22.67 2.32 -12.07
N LEU A 224 -22.05 3.52 -12.03
CA LEU A 224 -22.57 4.76 -12.61
C LEU A 224 -21.72 5.32 -13.76
N ALA A 225 -20.66 4.62 -14.18
CA ALA A 225 -19.81 4.95 -15.31
C ALA A 225 -20.05 3.98 -16.47
#